data_a4291167b634f25bb251c60be276ce60
#
_entry.id   a4291167b634f25bb251c60be276ce60
#
_cell.length_a   1.000
_cell.length_b   1.000
_cell.length_c   1.000
_cell.angle_alpha   90.00
_cell.angle_beta   90.00
_cell.angle_gamma   90.00
#
_symmetry.space_group_name_H-M   'P 1'
#
loop_
_entity.id
_entity.type
_entity.pdbx_description
1 polymer ?
#
loop_
_entity_poly.entity_id
_entity_poly.type
_entity_poly.pdbx_seq_one_letter_code
_entity_poly.pdbx_strand_id
1 'polypeptide(L)'
;MSSKNYLRVIGPPLALIAIAALSIPAGASSSSSGAVQSARAFAAGQSLNVGPKPAAAPARWLGLIGEYGPDDNVLIIFEEDGTLRAHFKSANRERLNEVSRDVFKMATSAPGYDVLTFSRDPHGRATQVTVDGRPLKRRNIEPEAGANQLRVKPLRPVPELMKEALNAKPPEEQGDFRPADLVELTKLDPSIRLEIRYATTNNFLGTVFYSEPRAFMQRPAAEAVVRANAKLKQYGYGLLIHDAYRPWYVTKVFWDATPDDKKIFVANPANGSRHNRGCAVDLTLYDLKTRQPIEMVSTYDETTARAYPDYPGGTSRQRWHRRLLRAAMESEGFTVYEAEWWHFDYQDWKLYRIGNVAFDRIPTTNR
;
A
#
# COMPACT_ATOMS: atom_id res chain seq x y z
N MET A 1 -7.27 14.40 45.51
CA MET A 1 -6.49 15.61 45.32
C MET A 1 -5.37 15.23 44.35
N SER A 2 -5.59 15.30 43.11
CA SER A 2 -5.61 16.34 42.11
C SER A 2 -4.23 17.04 41.91
N SER A 3 -3.59 16.81 40.79
CA SER A 3 -3.11 17.90 39.94
C SER A 3 -2.72 17.35 38.57
N LYS A 4 -3.45 17.84 37.56
CA LYS A 4 -3.17 17.67 36.14
C LYS A 4 -2.12 18.73 35.74
N ASN A 5 -1.01 18.33 35.16
CA ASN A 5 -0.07 19.25 34.52
C ASN A 5 -0.27 19.20 32.99
N TYR A 6 -0.81 20.31 32.45
CA TYR A 6 -0.83 20.61 31.04
C TYR A 6 0.52 21.23 30.61
N LEU A 7 1.25 20.60 29.70
CA LEU A 7 2.34 21.23 28.99
C LEU A 7 1.79 22.02 27.80
N ARG A 8 2.00 23.34 27.84
CA ARG A 8 1.79 24.26 26.70
C ARG A 8 2.96 24.13 25.74
N VAL A 9 2.67 23.81 24.48
CA VAL A 9 3.63 23.91 23.38
C VAL A 9 3.54 25.32 22.80
N ILE A 10 4.65 26.05 22.85
CA ILE A 10 4.83 27.38 22.28
C ILE A 10 5.34 27.19 20.85
N GLY A 11 4.57 27.64 19.84
CA GLY A 11 4.97 27.68 18.43
C GLY A 11 5.82 28.92 18.11
N PRO A 12 6.69 28.89 17.09
CA PRO A 12 7.54 30.03 16.70
C PRO A 12 6.77 31.09 15.90
N PRO A 13 7.29 32.35 15.85
CA PRO A 13 6.58 33.50 15.31
C PRO A 13 6.60 33.56 13.77
N LEU A 14 5.51 34.11 13.20
CA LEU A 14 5.37 34.44 11.80
C LEU A 14 6.37 35.55 11.38
N ALA A 15 7.13 35.28 10.33
CA ALA A 15 7.91 36.28 9.61
C ALA A 15 7.04 36.91 8.49
N LEU A 16 6.80 38.22 8.54
CA LEU A 16 6.20 39.01 7.47
C LEU A 16 7.21 39.15 6.31
N ILE A 17 6.82 38.70 5.11
CA ILE A 17 7.53 39.01 3.86
C ILE A 17 6.76 40.12 3.13
N ALA A 18 7.43 41.23 2.92
CA ALA A 18 6.93 42.40 2.18
C ALA A 18 6.95 42.08 0.66
N ILE A 19 5.82 42.31 -0.01
CA ILE A 19 5.69 42.20 -1.47
C ILE A 19 6.00 43.56 -2.09
N ALA A 20 7.09 43.62 -2.88
CA ALA A 20 7.38 44.79 -3.73
C ALA A 20 6.65 44.62 -5.08
N ALA A 21 5.81 45.57 -5.42
CA ALA A 21 5.14 45.62 -6.72
C ALA A 21 6.08 46.23 -7.78
N LEU A 22 6.36 45.46 -8.84
CA LEU A 22 6.99 45.95 -10.07
C LEU A 22 5.94 46.07 -11.17
N SER A 23 5.79 47.29 -11.70
CA SER A 23 4.95 47.68 -12.83
C SER A 23 5.54 47.18 -14.17
N ILE A 24 4.68 46.58 -15.01
CA ILE A 24 5.01 46.11 -16.36
C ILE A 24 4.36 47.06 -17.39
N PRO A 25 5.07 47.51 -18.43
CA PRO A 25 4.48 48.29 -19.50
C PRO A 25 3.81 47.37 -20.56
N ALA A 26 2.68 47.85 -21.09
CA ALA A 26 1.95 47.22 -22.18
C ALA A 26 2.61 47.46 -23.54
N GLY A 27 2.65 46.42 -24.37
CA GLY A 27 2.98 46.58 -25.79
C GLY A 27 3.18 45.32 -26.59
N ALA A 28 2.31 45.17 -27.61
CA ALA A 28 2.47 44.47 -28.88
C ALA A 28 2.00 43.00 -28.98
N SER A 29 0.96 42.87 -29.81
CA SER A 29 0.41 41.68 -30.46
C SER A 29 1.40 40.97 -31.40
N SER A 30 1.43 39.61 -31.37
CA SER A 30 1.57 38.83 -32.61
C SER A 30 1.32 37.33 -32.38
N SER A 31 0.41 36.78 -33.18
CA SER A 31 0.35 35.46 -33.81
C SER A 31 0.36 34.17 -32.98
N SER A 32 -0.80 33.53 -33.09
CA SER A 32 -1.17 32.14 -32.82
C SER A 32 -0.25 31.12 -33.50
N SER A 33 0.69 30.50 -32.78
CA SER A 33 1.31 29.22 -33.14
C SER A 33 2.02 28.51 -31.98
N GLY A 34 1.70 28.86 -30.72
CA GLY A 34 2.38 28.37 -29.52
C GLY A 34 1.69 27.21 -28.76
N ALA A 35 0.49 26.79 -29.17
CA ALA A 35 -0.32 25.88 -28.36
C ALA A 35 -0.03 24.38 -28.52
N VAL A 36 0.84 23.97 -29.43
CA VAL A 36 1.16 22.55 -29.68
C VAL A 36 2.54 22.13 -29.17
N GLN A 37 3.38 23.06 -28.76
CA GLN A 37 4.72 22.77 -28.24
C GLN A 37 4.82 22.65 -26.72
N SER A 38 3.82 23.03 -25.94
CA SER A 38 3.87 22.96 -24.48
C SER A 38 3.54 21.56 -23.89
N ALA A 39 3.03 20.63 -24.70
CA ALA A 39 2.72 19.26 -24.24
C ALA A 39 3.90 18.28 -24.27
N ARG A 40 5.08 18.67 -24.78
CA ARG A 40 6.27 17.82 -24.88
C ARG A 40 7.39 18.10 -23.87
N ALA A 41 7.23 19.06 -22.98
CA ALA A 41 8.27 19.46 -22.02
C ALA A 41 8.03 18.97 -20.58
N PHE A 42 7.09 18.05 -20.35
CA PHE A 42 6.76 17.52 -19.00
C PHE A 42 7.40 16.14 -18.75
N ALA A 43 8.64 15.90 -19.10
CA ALA A 43 9.29 14.64 -18.77
C ALA A 43 10.81 14.68 -18.79
N ALA A 44 11.43 15.63 -18.13
CA ALA A 44 12.84 15.53 -17.80
C ALA A 44 12.99 15.40 -16.27
N GLY A 45 12.83 14.18 -15.77
CA GLY A 45 13.63 13.52 -14.78
C GLY A 45 13.85 14.18 -13.43
N GLN A 46 12.82 14.46 -12.59
CA GLN A 46 13.06 14.41 -11.16
C GLN A 46 13.17 12.95 -10.75
N SER A 47 14.40 12.49 -10.47
CA SER A 47 14.68 11.18 -9.88
C SER A 47 13.94 11.04 -8.55
N LEU A 48 13.22 9.94 -8.36
CA LEU A 48 12.62 9.62 -7.08
C LEU A 48 13.74 9.40 -6.05
N ASN A 49 13.64 10.06 -4.89
CA ASN A 49 14.67 10.00 -3.85
C ASN A 49 14.54 8.69 -3.03
N VAL A 50 14.89 7.56 -3.64
CA VAL A 50 14.78 6.23 -3.00
C VAL A 50 16.13 5.52 -2.83
N GLY A 51 17.21 6.16 -3.26
CA GLY A 51 18.55 5.57 -3.25
C GLY A 51 18.70 4.43 -4.29
N PRO A 52 19.88 3.82 -4.38
CA PRO A 52 20.16 2.73 -5.31
C PRO A 52 19.34 1.47 -4.93
N LYS A 53 19.02 0.65 -5.94
CA LYS A 53 18.36 -0.64 -5.73
C LYS A 53 19.31 -1.60 -4.99
N PRO A 54 18.90 -2.14 -3.82
CA PRO A 54 19.74 -3.07 -3.06
C PRO A 54 20.00 -4.37 -3.82
N ALA A 55 21.13 -5.01 -3.51
CA ALA A 55 21.41 -6.38 -3.96
C ALA A 55 20.32 -7.35 -3.46
N ALA A 56 20.18 -8.51 -4.12
CA ALA A 56 19.30 -9.56 -3.59
C ALA A 56 19.87 -10.09 -2.28
N ALA A 57 18.98 -10.40 -1.33
CA ALA A 57 19.37 -11.13 -0.13
C ALA A 57 19.98 -12.48 -0.51
N PRO A 58 21.00 -12.97 0.22
CA PRO A 58 21.52 -14.31 0.04
C PRO A 58 20.43 -15.37 0.10
N ALA A 59 20.37 -16.26 -0.91
CA ALA A 59 19.31 -17.27 -1.03
C ALA A 59 19.18 -18.16 0.23
N ARG A 60 20.32 -18.47 0.88
CA ARG A 60 20.35 -19.28 2.11
C ARG A 60 19.60 -18.65 3.29
N TRP A 61 19.37 -17.31 3.28
CA TRP A 61 18.66 -16.61 4.34
C TRP A 61 17.16 -16.43 4.08
N LEU A 62 16.71 -16.55 2.83
CA LEU A 62 15.30 -16.32 2.49
C LEU A 62 14.34 -17.16 3.32
N GLY A 63 14.69 -18.43 3.56
CA GLY A 63 13.90 -19.32 4.41
C GLY A 63 13.91 -18.95 5.91
N LEU A 64 14.87 -18.12 6.38
CA LEU A 64 14.96 -17.68 7.77
C LEU A 64 14.13 -16.40 8.02
N ILE A 65 14.00 -15.55 7.01
CA ILE A 65 13.28 -14.27 7.10
C ILE A 65 11.81 -14.53 7.42
N GLY A 66 11.29 -13.85 8.44
CA GLY A 66 9.90 -14.00 8.89
C GLY A 66 9.70 -13.59 10.34
N GLU A 67 8.54 -13.90 10.87
CA GLU A 67 8.15 -13.64 12.26
C GLU A 67 8.09 -14.94 13.06
N TYR A 68 8.51 -14.85 14.33
CA TYR A 68 8.58 -15.97 15.26
C TYR A 68 8.06 -15.56 16.64
N GLY A 69 7.47 -16.51 17.36
CA GLY A 69 6.97 -16.30 18.73
C GLY A 69 5.51 -15.87 18.81
N PRO A 70 5.00 -15.65 20.04
CA PRO A 70 3.63 -15.26 20.30
C PRO A 70 3.39 -13.77 20.02
N ASP A 71 2.11 -13.35 20.01
CA ASP A 71 1.69 -11.98 19.65
C ASP A 71 2.25 -10.88 20.57
N ASP A 72 2.48 -11.21 21.81
CA ASP A 72 3.04 -10.31 22.84
C ASP A 72 4.56 -10.19 22.77
N ASN A 73 5.24 -11.14 22.11
CA ASN A 73 6.71 -11.16 21.99
C ASN A 73 7.18 -11.67 20.62
N VAL A 74 6.89 -10.91 19.58
CA VAL A 74 7.27 -11.24 18.20
C VAL A 74 8.73 -10.92 17.94
N LEU A 75 9.49 -11.93 17.50
CA LEU A 75 10.82 -11.77 16.91
C LEU A 75 10.71 -11.69 15.39
N ILE A 76 11.16 -10.59 14.80
CA ILE A 76 11.25 -10.39 13.37
C ILE A 76 12.68 -10.67 12.90
N ILE A 77 12.86 -11.63 12.01
CA ILE A 77 14.11 -11.88 11.29
C ILE A 77 13.99 -11.28 9.90
N PHE A 78 14.95 -10.44 9.52
CA PHE A 78 14.94 -9.71 8.25
C PHE A 78 16.36 -9.49 7.72
N GLU A 79 16.48 -9.18 6.43
CA GLU A 79 17.78 -8.80 5.85
C GLU A 79 17.83 -7.28 5.68
N GLU A 80 18.94 -6.68 6.04
CA GLU A 80 19.23 -5.26 5.85
C GLU A 80 20.67 -5.07 5.36
N ASP A 81 20.79 -4.52 4.15
CA ASP A 81 22.06 -4.19 3.49
C ASP A 81 23.08 -5.35 3.49
N GLY A 82 22.60 -6.53 3.06
CA GLY A 82 23.41 -7.74 3.00
C GLY A 82 23.75 -8.36 4.37
N THR A 83 23.03 -7.97 5.41
CA THR A 83 23.20 -8.50 6.77
C THR A 83 21.88 -9.03 7.30
N LEU A 84 21.88 -10.24 7.88
CA LEU A 84 20.72 -10.75 8.59
C LEU A 84 20.60 -10.06 9.96
N ARG A 85 19.39 -9.66 10.31
CA ARG A 85 19.10 -8.95 11.56
C ARG A 85 17.92 -9.59 12.30
N ALA A 86 17.91 -9.37 13.61
CA ALA A 86 16.83 -9.73 14.51
C ALA A 86 16.26 -8.48 15.18
N HIS A 87 14.96 -8.42 15.36
CA HIS A 87 14.26 -7.32 16.02
C HIS A 87 13.12 -7.87 16.88
N PHE A 88 13.19 -7.70 18.19
CA PHE A 88 12.05 -7.83 19.09
C PHE A 88 11.30 -6.50 19.16
N LYS A 89 10.00 -6.51 19.32
CA LYS A 89 9.15 -5.30 19.36
C LYS A 89 9.63 -4.24 20.35
N SER A 90 10.29 -4.64 21.42
CA SER A 90 10.79 -3.77 22.53
C SER A 90 12.29 -3.52 22.51
N ALA A 91 13.03 -4.04 21.53
CA ALA A 91 14.48 -3.99 21.49
C ALA A 91 15.03 -3.35 20.21
N ASN A 92 16.33 -3.04 20.21
CA ASN A 92 17.03 -2.54 19.02
C ASN A 92 17.09 -3.62 17.92
N ARG A 93 17.39 -3.19 16.70
CA ARG A 93 17.64 -4.07 15.54
C ARG A 93 19.06 -4.63 15.66
N GLU A 94 19.19 -5.91 16.05
CA GLU A 94 20.47 -6.55 16.26
C GLU A 94 21.00 -7.20 14.99
N ARG A 95 22.30 -7.03 14.73
CA ARG A 95 22.98 -7.75 13.66
C ARG A 95 23.20 -9.20 14.08
N LEU A 96 22.98 -10.13 13.15
CA LEU A 96 23.25 -11.55 13.32
C LEU A 96 24.55 -11.93 12.59
N ASN A 97 25.53 -12.43 13.35
CA ASN A 97 26.77 -12.98 12.83
C ASN A 97 26.61 -14.49 12.66
N GLU A 98 26.74 -15.00 11.44
CA GLU A 98 26.65 -16.42 11.13
C GLU A 98 27.86 -17.17 11.75
N VAL A 99 27.61 -18.12 12.64
CA VAL A 99 28.61 -18.98 13.27
C VAL A 99 28.79 -20.28 12.51
N SER A 100 27.66 -20.85 12.10
CA SER A 100 27.58 -21.99 11.21
C SER A 100 26.22 -21.98 10.51
N ARG A 101 25.99 -22.96 9.62
CA ARG A 101 24.68 -23.06 8.95
C ARG A 101 23.56 -23.08 10.00
N ASP A 102 22.62 -22.14 9.87
CA ASP A 102 21.43 -21.99 10.73
C ASP A 102 21.71 -21.61 12.20
N VAL A 103 22.97 -21.27 12.54
CA VAL A 103 23.37 -20.81 13.89
C VAL A 103 23.98 -19.42 13.78
N PHE A 104 23.41 -18.47 14.53
CA PHE A 104 23.81 -17.08 14.53
C PHE A 104 24.03 -16.57 15.95
N LYS A 105 24.92 -15.57 16.09
CA LYS A 105 25.09 -14.80 17.32
C LYS A 105 24.66 -13.36 17.11
N MET A 106 23.99 -12.76 18.09
CA MET A 106 23.73 -11.32 18.10
C MET A 106 25.04 -10.55 18.30
N ALA A 107 25.18 -9.39 17.62
CA ALA A 107 26.41 -8.60 17.67
C ALA A 107 26.59 -7.88 19.01
N THR A 108 25.49 -7.51 19.66
CA THR A 108 25.46 -6.88 20.97
C THR A 108 24.68 -7.80 21.90
N SER A 109 25.43 -8.54 22.73
CA SER A 109 24.80 -9.51 23.64
C SER A 109 24.19 -8.79 24.85
N ALA A 110 22.85 -8.75 24.91
CA ALA A 110 22.21 -8.70 26.21
C ALA A 110 22.30 -10.11 26.82
N PRO A 111 22.64 -10.28 28.11
CA PRO A 111 22.69 -11.59 28.75
C PRO A 111 21.38 -12.37 28.50
N GLY A 112 21.48 -13.58 27.94
CA GLY A 112 20.36 -14.45 27.65
C GLY A 112 19.73 -14.33 26.25
N TYR A 113 20.39 -13.65 25.28
CA TYR A 113 19.93 -13.49 23.89
C TYR A 113 21.06 -13.60 22.86
N ASP A 114 22.05 -14.46 23.13
CA ASP A 114 23.27 -14.49 22.33
C ASP A 114 23.18 -15.36 21.09
N VAL A 115 22.53 -16.52 21.17
CA VAL A 115 22.56 -17.55 20.13
C VAL A 115 21.15 -17.84 19.59
N LEU A 116 21.04 -17.74 18.27
CA LEU A 116 19.85 -18.15 17.52
C LEU A 116 20.16 -19.40 16.73
N THR A 117 19.36 -20.45 16.88
CA THR A 117 19.45 -21.68 16.11
C THR A 117 18.12 -21.92 15.38
N PHE A 118 18.18 -22.02 14.03
CA PHE A 118 17.00 -22.23 13.21
C PHE A 118 16.80 -23.72 12.89
N SER A 119 15.54 -24.17 12.99
CA SER A 119 15.11 -25.50 12.52
C SER A 119 14.33 -25.30 11.22
N ARG A 120 14.70 -26.04 10.15
CA ARG A 120 14.05 -25.94 8.83
C ARG A 120 13.20 -27.15 8.51
N ASP A 121 12.19 -26.94 7.69
CA ASP A 121 11.46 -28.00 6.98
C ASP A 121 12.26 -28.52 5.76
N PRO A 122 11.79 -29.60 5.09
CA PRO A 122 12.44 -30.14 3.90
C PRO A 122 12.55 -29.15 2.72
N HIS A 123 11.76 -28.08 2.70
CA HIS A 123 11.78 -27.04 1.67
C HIS A 123 12.75 -25.90 2.01
N GLY A 124 13.47 -26.02 3.14
CA GLY A 124 14.47 -25.06 3.57
C GLY A 124 13.91 -23.83 4.31
N ARG A 125 12.61 -23.82 4.62
CA ARG A 125 11.96 -22.78 5.41
C ARG A 125 12.09 -23.06 6.90
N ALA A 126 12.52 -22.07 7.68
CA ALA A 126 12.59 -22.20 9.12
C ALA A 126 11.17 -22.29 9.73
N THR A 127 10.95 -23.35 10.50
CA THR A 127 9.70 -23.60 11.25
C THR A 127 9.79 -23.05 12.67
N GLN A 128 11.02 -22.86 13.17
CA GLN A 128 11.31 -22.43 14.52
C GLN A 128 12.67 -21.74 14.57
N VAL A 129 12.84 -20.80 15.47
CA VAL A 129 14.13 -20.32 15.96
C VAL A 129 14.22 -20.55 17.47
N THR A 130 15.32 -21.10 17.94
CA THR A 130 15.62 -21.22 19.37
C THR A 130 16.55 -20.09 19.75
N VAL A 131 16.16 -19.27 20.73
CA VAL A 131 16.95 -18.18 21.26
C VAL A 131 17.36 -18.57 22.67
N ASP A 132 18.66 -18.83 22.90
CA ASP A 132 19.22 -19.30 24.16
C ASP A 132 18.44 -20.45 24.82
N GLY A 133 18.16 -21.49 24.02
CA GLY A 133 17.40 -22.65 24.45
C GLY A 133 15.87 -22.49 24.48
N ARG A 134 15.34 -21.30 24.24
CA ARG A 134 13.89 -21.03 24.23
C ARG A 134 13.34 -21.10 22.78
N PRO A 135 12.45 -22.03 22.47
CA PRO A 135 11.92 -22.18 21.12
C PRO A 135 10.83 -21.14 20.82
N LEU A 136 10.97 -20.44 19.71
CA LEU A 136 9.98 -19.53 19.13
C LEU A 136 9.53 -20.11 17.79
N LYS A 137 8.29 -20.58 17.71
CA LYS A 137 7.71 -21.11 16.47
C LYS A 137 7.54 -20.00 15.44
N ARG A 138 7.73 -20.34 14.16
CA ARG A 138 7.37 -19.42 13.05
C ARG A 138 5.89 -19.14 13.10
N ARG A 139 5.53 -17.88 12.92
CA ARG A 139 4.14 -17.45 12.85
C ARG A 139 3.54 -17.86 11.50
N ASN A 140 2.33 -18.37 11.54
CA ASN A 140 1.57 -18.70 10.33
C ASN A 140 0.72 -17.49 9.93
N ILE A 141 1.39 -16.51 9.32
CA ILE A 141 0.81 -15.24 8.85
C ILE A 141 0.81 -15.15 7.31
N GLU A 142 1.07 -16.27 6.64
CA GLU A 142 1.06 -16.37 5.19
C GLU A 142 -0.23 -17.07 4.73
N PRO A 143 -0.67 -16.84 3.48
CA PRO A 143 -1.81 -17.55 2.92
C PRO A 143 -1.63 -19.06 3.04
N GLU A 144 -2.74 -19.78 3.17
CA GLU A 144 -2.75 -21.25 3.10
C GLU A 144 -2.13 -21.74 1.78
N ALA A 145 -1.59 -22.95 1.78
CA ALA A 145 -0.96 -23.54 0.60
C ALA A 145 -1.92 -23.51 -0.61
N GLY A 146 -1.48 -22.86 -1.69
CA GLY A 146 -2.29 -22.67 -2.90
C GLY A 146 -3.21 -21.45 -2.89
N ALA A 147 -3.32 -20.72 -1.77
CA ALA A 147 -3.98 -19.42 -1.72
C ALA A 147 -2.97 -18.29 -1.93
N ASN A 148 -3.35 -17.27 -2.70
CA ASN A 148 -2.51 -16.08 -2.91
C ASN A 148 -2.79 -14.98 -1.88
N GLN A 149 -3.68 -15.23 -0.90
CA GLN A 149 -4.17 -14.23 0.03
C GLN A 149 -4.67 -14.84 1.35
N LEU A 150 -4.44 -14.13 2.46
CA LEU A 150 -5.08 -14.42 3.73
C LEU A 150 -6.60 -14.22 3.63
N ARG A 151 -7.36 -15.13 4.24
CA ARG A 151 -8.82 -15.04 4.28
C ARG A 151 -9.30 -14.66 5.66
N VAL A 152 -10.31 -13.81 5.69
CA VAL A 152 -11.06 -13.48 6.90
C VAL A 152 -12.33 -14.35 6.90
N LYS A 153 -12.64 -14.98 8.03
CA LYS A 153 -13.92 -15.66 8.21
C LYS A 153 -15.00 -14.60 8.39
N PRO A 154 -15.98 -14.50 7.47
CA PRO A 154 -17.01 -13.48 7.58
C PRO A 154 -17.93 -13.72 8.78
N LEU A 155 -18.38 -12.64 9.43
CA LEU A 155 -19.32 -12.70 10.57
C LEU A 155 -20.68 -13.25 10.17
N ARG A 156 -21.12 -13.04 8.92
CA ARG A 156 -22.37 -13.51 8.33
C ARG A 156 -22.12 -13.97 6.88
N PRO A 157 -23.02 -14.81 6.32
CA PRO A 157 -22.89 -15.22 4.92
C PRO A 157 -22.83 -14.03 3.96
N VAL A 158 -21.78 -13.95 3.14
CA VAL A 158 -21.54 -12.82 2.23
C VAL A 158 -22.71 -12.61 1.24
N PRO A 159 -23.41 -13.66 0.70
CA PRO A 159 -24.57 -13.44 -0.15
C PRO A 159 -25.73 -12.70 0.50
N GLU A 160 -25.95 -12.91 1.81
CA GLU A 160 -26.98 -12.19 2.59
C GLU A 160 -26.59 -10.73 2.75
N LEU A 161 -25.33 -10.47 3.17
CA LEU A 161 -24.79 -9.11 3.31
C LEU A 161 -24.83 -8.34 1.98
N MET A 162 -24.54 -9.01 0.86
CA MET A 162 -24.62 -8.42 -0.47
C MET A 162 -26.04 -8.00 -0.81
N LYS A 163 -27.05 -8.86 -0.55
CA LYS A 163 -28.45 -8.54 -0.78
C LYS A 163 -28.91 -7.32 0.06
N GLU A 164 -28.49 -7.26 1.31
CA GLU A 164 -28.80 -6.12 2.21
C GLU A 164 -28.13 -4.84 1.70
N ALA A 165 -26.86 -4.91 1.34
CA ALA A 165 -26.08 -3.76 0.88
C ALA A 165 -26.59 -3.17 -0.44
N LEU A 166 -27.04 -4.01 -1.38
CA LEU A 166 -27.65 -3.57 -2.65
C LEU A 166 -28.98 -2.82 -2.45
N ASN A 167 -29.72 -3.11 -1.37
CA ASN A 167 -30.96 -2.43 -1.00
C ASN A 167 -30.73 -1.20 -0.09
N ALA A 168 -29.53 -1.02 0.42
CA ALA A 168 -29.17 0.11 1.26
C ALA A 168 -28.76 1.33 0.43
N LYS A 169 -28.80 2.49 1.06
CA LYS A 169 -28.34 3.76 0.43
C LYS A 169 -27.07 4.25 1.12
N PRO A 170 -26.15 4.85 0.36
CA PRO A 170 -25.01 5.56 0.95
C PRO A 170 -25.50 6.68 1.89
N PRO A 171 -24.67 7.12 2.84
CA PRO A 171 -24.99 8.27 3.67
C PRO A 171 -25.20 9.52 2.82
N GLU A 172 -26.13 10.39 3.26
CA GLU A 172 -26.31 11.69 2.63
C GLU A 172 -25.15 12.62 2.98
N GLU A 173 -24.61 13.28 1.97
CA GLU A 173 -23.50 14.20 2.13
C GLU A 173 -23.93 15.63 1.79
N GLN A 174 -23.53 16.58 2.65
CA GLN A 174 -23.72 18.01 2.44
C GLN A 174 -22.42 18.64 1.96
N GLY A 175 -22.50 19.64 1.08
CA GLY A 175 -21.36 20.41 0.57
C GLY A 175 -21.34 20.53 -0.95
N ASP A 176 -20.38 21.32 -1.44
CA ASP A 176 -20.13 21.52 -2.87
C ASP A 176 -19.18 20.45 -3.38
N PHE A 177 -19.69 19.58 -4.23
CA PHE A 177 -18.93 18.49 -4.82
C PHE A 177 -18.77 18.70 -6.32
N ARG A 178 -17.62 18.25 -6.83
CA ARG A 178 -17.39 18.18 -8.28
C ARG A 178 -18.28 17.08 -8.90
N PRO A 179 -18.73 17.25 -10.14
CA PRO A 179 -19.34 16.15 -10.90
C PRO A 179 -18.37 14.97 -10.99
N ALA A 180 -18.91 13.75 -10.89
CA ALA A 180 -18.12 12.55 -11.09
C ALA A 180 -17.66 12.44 -12.56
N ASP A 181 -16.37 12.23 -12.78
CA ASP A 181 -15.74 11.96 -14.08
C ASP A 181 -14.84 10.73 -13.94
N LEU A 182 -15.48 9.56 -13.80
CA LEU A 182 -14.79 8.28 -13.66
C LEU A 182 -14.27 7.83 -15.04
N VAL A 183 -12.95 7.71 -15.14
CA VAL A 183 -12.25 7.26 -16.34
C VAL A 183 -11.50 5.95 -16.07
N GLU A 184 -11.42 5.10 -17.08
CA GLU A 184 -10.75 3.80 -16.98
C GLU A 184 -9.25 3.95 -17.17
N LEU A 185 -8.46 3.47 -16.20
CA LEU A 185 -7.00 3.61 -16.17
C LEU A 185 -6.32 3.03 -17.40
N THR A 186 -6.74 1.85 -17.86
CA THR A 186 -6.14 1.18 -19.01
C THR A 186 -6.44 1.86 -20.36
N LYS A 187 -7.46 2.73 -20.42
CA LYS A 187 -7.72 3.58 -21.58
C LYS A 187 -6.78 4.78 -21.64
N LEU A 188 -6.34 5.28 -20.47
CA LEU A 188 -5.36 6.36 -20.40
C LEU A 188 -3.91 5.88 -20.60
N ASP A 189 -3.54 4.75 -20.02
CA ASP A 189 -2.24 4.10 -20.22
C ASP A 189 -2.40 2.58 -20.30
N PRO A 190 -2.35 1.99 -21.52
CA PRO A 190 -2.47 0.55 -21.72
C PRO A 190 -1.33 -0.29 -21.11
N SER A 191 -0.26 0.34 -20.64
CA SER A 191 0.82 -0.34 -19.94
C SER A 191 0.53 -0.59 -18.46
N ILE A 192 -0.49 0.06 -17.89
CA ILE A 192 -1.01 -0.27 -16.56
C ILE A 192 -1.67 -1.62 -16.63
N ARG A 193 -1.31 -2.53 -15.73
CA ARG A 193 -1.88 -3.87 -15.66
C ARG A 193 -2.94 -3.95 -14.57
N LEU A 194 -3.90 -4.84 -14.78
CA LEU A 194 -4.98 -5.10 -13.83
C LEU A 194 -4.87 -6.52 -13.29
N GLU A 195 -5.04 -6.66 -12.00
CA GLU A 195 -5.30 -7.90 -11.27
C GLU A 195 -6.39 -7.59 -10.24
N ILE A 196 -7.58 -7.24 -10.76
CA ILE A 196 -8.70 -6.78 -9.93
C ILE A 196 -9.19 -7.92 -9.04
N ARG A 197 -8.77 -7.90 -7.78
CA ARG A 197 -9.00 -8.98 -6.81
C ARG A 197 -10.47 -9.20 -6.54
N TYR A 198 -11.25 -8.14 -6.47
CA TYR A 198 -12.68 -8.21 -6.16
C TYR A 198 -13.55 -8.62 -7.35
N ALA A 199 -13.00 -8.71 -8.56
CA ALA A 199 -13.63 -9.37 -9.71
C ALA A 199 -13.43 -10.90 -9.76
N THR A 200 -12.73 -11.45 -8.77
CA THR A 200 -12.43 -12.88 -8.62
C THR A 200 -12.70 -13.33 -7.19
N THR A 201 -12.55 -14.64 -6.92
CA THR A 201 -12.58 -15.17 -5.56
C THR A 201 -11.23 -15.04 -4.84
N ASN A 202 -10.20 -14.49 -5.48
CA ASN A 202 -8.86 -14.30 -4.89
C ASN A 202 -8.80 -12.97 -4.12
N ASN A 203 -9.63 -12.86 -3.07
CA ASN A 203 -9.70 -11.73 -2.16
C ASN A 203 -9.98 -12.22 -0.74
N PHE A 204 -9.90 -11.35 0.25
CA PHE A 204 -9.95 -11.70 1.68
C PHE A 204 -11.29 -12.35 2.13
N LEU A 205 -12.40 -12.14 1.41
CA LEU A 205 -13.70 -12.78 1.67
C LEU A 205 -14.01 -13.98 0.78
N GLY A 206 -13.17 -14.25 -0.23
CA GLY A 206 -13.35 -15.40 -1.13
C GLY A 206 -14.57 -15.32 -2.05
N THR A 207 -15.09 -14.13 -2.31
CA THR A 207 -16.34 -13.90 -3.06
C THR A 207 -16.10 -12.88 -4.17
N VAL A 208 -16.77 -13.05 -5.33
CA VAL A 208 -16.76 -12.07 -6.41
C VAL A 208 -17.71 -10.91 -6.08
N PHE A 209 -17.19 -9.67 -6.12
CA PHE A 209 -17.93 -8.44 -5.84
C PHE A 209 -18.17 -7.58 -7.07
N TYR A 210 -17.27 -7.63 -8.06
CA TYR A 210 -17.35 -6.84 -9.29
C TYR A 210 -17.73 -7.71 -10.47
N SER A 211 -18.61 -7.20 -11.34
CA SER A 211 -19.02 -7.88 -12.57
C SER A 211 -17.91 -7.94 -13.62
N GLU A 212 -16.94 -7.02 -13.55
CA GLU A 212 -15.88 -6.86 -14.56
C GLU A 212 -14.54 -6.51 -13.90
N PRO A 213 -13.40 -7.01 -14.41
CA PRO A 213 -12.06 -6.69 -13.90
C PRO A 213 -11.56 -5.35 -14.47
N ARG A 214 -12.22 -4.24 -14.14
CA ARG A 214 -11.91 -2.89 -14.62
C ARG A 214 -11.51 -1.99 -13.46
N ALA A 215 -10.72 -0.94 -13.76
CA ALA A 215 -10.26 0.03 -12.77
C ALA A 215 -10.63 1.45 -13.22
N PHE A 216 -11.46 2.12 -12.43
CA PHE A 216 -11.90 3.49 -12.68
C PHE A 216 -11.42 4.42 -11.57
N MET A 217 -11.08 5.65 -11.94
CA MET A 217 -10.81 6.73 -10.99
C MET A 217 -11.35 8.05 -11.51
N GLN A 218 -11.54 9.04 -10.63
CA GLN A 218 -11.77 10.43 -11.07
C GLN A 218 -10.62 10.87 -11.96
N ARG A 219 -10.90 11.56 -13.07
CA ARG A 219 -9.90 11.91 -14.08
C ARG A 219 -8.60 12.51 -13.51
N PRO A 220 -8.62 13.51 -12.60
CA PRO A 220 -7.36 14.05 -12.07
C PRO A 220 -6.51 13.00 -11.32
N ALA A 221 -7.17 12.10 -10.58
CA ALA A 221 -6.49 11.01 -9.87
C ALA A 221 -5.96 9.95 -10.86
N ALA A 222 -6.74 9.61 -11.89
CA ALA A 222 -6.32 8.68 -12.93
C ALA A 222 -5.10 9.18 -13.71
N GLU A 223 -5.09 10.46 -14.10
CA GLU A 223 -3.96 11.10 -14.78
C GLU A 223 -2.71 11.14 -13.88
N ALA A 224 -2.87 11.34 -12.57
CA ALA A 224 -1.78 11.26 -11.60
C ALA A 224 -1.19 9.83 -11.51
N VAL A 225 -2.04 8.79 -11.52
CA VAL A 225 -1.58 7.37 -11.61
C VAL A 225 -0.77 7.13 -12.88
N VAL A 226 -1.22 7.66 -14.03
CA VAL A 226 -0.48 7.54 -15.31
C VAL A 226 0.90 8.20 -15.21
N ARG A 227 1.00 9.40 -14.61
CA ARG A 227 2.29 10.07 -14.41
C ARG A 227 3.21 9.30 -13.44
N ALA A 228 2.66 8.74 -12.35
CA ALA A 228 3.41 7.86 -11.45
C ALA A 228 3.94 6.61 -12.18
N ASN A 229 3.10 5.97 -13.02
CA ASN A 229 3.51 4.84 -13.85
C ASN A 229 4.66 5.20 -14.81
N ALA A 230 4.61 6.38 -15.44
CA ALA A 230 5.68 6.87 -16.31
C ALA A 230 7.02 7.06 -15.57
N LYS A 231 7.01 7.54 -14.32
CA LYS A 231 8.20 7.63 -13.47
C LYS A 231 8.76 6.25 -13.12
N LEU A 232 7.91 5.29 -12.77
CA LEU A 232 8.32 3.92 -12.42
C LEU A 232 8.97 3.17 -13.59
N LYS A 233 8.54 3.44 -14.83
CA LYS A 233 9.16 2.87 -16.05
C LYS A 233 10.66 3.17 -16.15
N GLN A 234 11.12 4.30 -15.64
CA GLN A 234 12.56 4.66 -15.62
C GLN A 234 13.39 3.73 -14.70
N TYR A 235 12.72 3.09 -13.74
CA TYR A 235 13.33 2.11 -12.83
C TYR A 235 13.11 0.66 -13.28
N GLY A 236 12.47 0.44 -14.43
CA GLY A 236 12.17 -0.89 -14.97
C GLY A 236 10.88 -1.51 -14.45
N TYR A 237 9.97 -0.72 -13.85
CA TYR A 237 8.72 -1.19 -13.27
C TYR A 237 7.50 -0.52 -13.89
N GLY A 238 6.36 -1.20 -13.79
CA GLY A 238 5.03 -0.67 -14.10
C GLY A 238 4.06 -0.93 -12.96
N LEU A 239 2.90 -0.28 -13.00
CA LEU A 239 1.84 -0.44 -11.99
C LEU A 239 0.93 -1.63 -12.32
N LEU A 240 0.61 -2.42 -11.28
CA LEU A 240 -0.39 -3.48 -11.26
C LEU A 240 -1.49 -3.09 -10.27
N ILE A 241 -2.71 -2.87 -10.76
CA ILE A 241 -3.85 -2.39 -9.97
C ILE A 241 -4.62 -3.57 -9.42
N HIS A 242 -4.92 -3.55 -8.11
CA HIS A 242 -5.74 -4.54 -7.42
C HIS A 242 -7.17 -4.05 -7.19
N ASP A 243 -7.35 -2.75 -6.87
CA ASP A 243 -8.64 -2.08 -6.74
C ASP A 243 -8.51 -0.57 -7.03
N ALA A 244 -9.63 0.07 -7.44
CA ALA A 244 -9.69 1.51 -7.67
C ALA A 244 -11.05 2.05 -7.19
N TYR A 245 -11.92 2.58 -8.08
CA TYR A 245 -13.28 2.90 -7.70
C TYR A 245 -13.99 1.65 -7.20
N ARG A 246 -14.57 1.73 -6.00
CA ARG A 246 -15.36 0.68 -5.35
C ARG A 246 -16.76 1.22 -5.07
N PRO A 247 -17.83 0.64 -5.62
CA PRO A 247 -19.20 1.03 -5.25
C PRO A 247 -19.40 0.93 -3.74
N TRP A 248 -20.14 1.87 -3.16
CA TRP A 248 -20.34 1.94 -1.70
C TRP A 248 -20.95 0.65 -1.12
N TYR A 249 -21.87 -0.02 -1.85
CA TYR A 249 -22.47 -1.27 -1.36
C TYR A 249 -21.42 -2.35 -1.09
N VAL A 250 -20.31 -2.37 -1.84
CA VAL A 250 -19.20 -3.32 -1.61
C VAL A 250 -18.46 -2.96 -0.31
N THR A 251 -18.19 -1.67 -0.07
CA THR A 251 -17.59 -1.22 1.21
C THR A 251 -18.47 -1.61 2.40
N LYS A 252 -19.80 -1.51 2.26
CA LYS A 252 -20.74 -1.94 3.31
C LYS A 252 -20.62 -3.44 3.57
N VAL A 253 -20.55 -4.28 2.54
CA VAL A 253 -20.37 -5.74 2.70
C VAL A 253 -19.04 -6.03 3.41
N PHE A 254 -17.96 -5.37 3.01
CA PHE A 254 -16.65 -5.56 3.65
C PHE A 254 -16.71 -5.27 5.15
N TRP A 255 -17.31 -4.15 5.52
CA TRP A 255 -17.47 -3.77 6.92
C TRP A 255 -18.33 -4.76 7.71
N ASP A 256 -19.49 -5.13 7.18
CA ASP A 256 -20.43 -6.00 7.87
C ASP A 256 -19.94 -7.46 7.97
N ALA A 257 -19.08 -7.88 7.05
CA ALA A 257 -18.45 -9.21 7.05
C ALA A 257 -17.23 -9.31 7.97
N THR A 258 -16.54 -8.20 8.25
CA THR A 258 -15.23 -8.23 8.90
C THR A 258 -15.36 -8.23 10.43
N PRO A 259 -14.67 -9.12 11.18
CA PRO A 259 -14.59 -9.10 12.63
C PRO A 259 -14.03 -7.79 13.18
N ASP A 260 -14.43 -7.43 14.41
CA ASP A 260 -14.13 -6.12 15.02
C ASP A 260 -12.62 -5.87 15.18
N ASP A 261 -11.85 -6.89 15.49
CA ASP A 261 -10.37 -6.83 15.64
C ASP A 261 -9.64 -6.54 14.32
N LYS A 262 -10.34 -6.66 13.18
CA LYS A 262 -9.80 -6.41 11.83
C LYS A 262 -10.42 -5.20 11.13
N LYS A 263 -11.34 -4.49 11.77
CA LYS A 263 -12.04 -3.34 11.17
C LYS A 263 -11.15 -2.15 10.84
N ILE A 264 -9.92 -2.10 11.35
CA ILE A 264 -8.93 -1.09 10.96
C ILE A 264 -8.55 -1.19 9.46
N PHE A 265 -8.68 -2.39 8.87
CA PHE A 265 -8.36 -2.65 7.45
C PHE A 265 -9.57 -2.49 6.50
N VAL A 266 -10.72 -2.06 6.98
CA VAL A 266 -11.92 -1.83 6.17
C VAL A 266 -12.59 -0.51 6.53
N ALA A 267 -13.02 0.24 5.52
CA ALA A 267 -13.64 1.53 5.73
C ALA A 267 -15.07 1.40 6.32
N ASN A 268 -15.38 2.24 7.31
CA ASN A 268 -16.75 2.32 7.85
C ASN A 268 -17.70 2.94 6.79
N PRO A 269 -18.74 2.21 6.33
CA PRO A 269 -19.66 2.69 5.29
C PRO A 269 -20.44 3.93 5.70
N ALA A 270 -20.59 4.22 7.00
CA ALA A 270 -21.22 5.46 7.47
C ALA A 270 -20.42 6.72 7.09
N ASN A 271 -19.10 6.60 6.92
CA ASN A 271 -18.21 7.67 6.49
C ASN A 271 -17.80 7.56 5.00
N GLY A 272 -18.11 6.41 4.38
CA GLY A 272 -17.63 6.04 3.06
C GLY A 272 -16.12 5.79 3.01
N SER A 273 -15.67 5.28 1.88
CA SER A 273 -14.25 5.06 1.54
C SER A 273 -13.81 6.07 0.48
N ARG A 274 -12.49 6.38 0.41
CA ARG A 274 -11.93 7.15 -0.71
C ARG A 274 -12.05 6.37 -2.03
N HIS A 275 -12.09 5.03 -1.99
CA HIS A 275 -12.44 4.20 -3.15
C HIS A 275 -13.85 4.50 -3.65
N ASN A 276 -14.83 4.71 -2.77
CA ASN A 276 -16.19 5.07 -3.19
C ASN A 276 -16.23 6.41 -3.94
N ARG A 277 -15.28 7.28 -3.68
CA ARG A 277 -15.16 8.60 -4.33
C ARG A 277 -14.36 8.54 -5.65
N GLY A 278 -13.81 7.37 -6.01
CA GLY A 278 -12.92 7.21 -7.16
C GLY A 278 -11.57 7.91 -6.98
N CYS A 279 -11.15 8.12 -5.75
CA CYS A 279 -9.93 8.85 -5.39
C CYS A 279 -8.95 8.04 -4.55
N ALA A 280 -9.14 6.73 -4.44
CA ALA A 280 -8.17 5.81 -3.88
C ALA A 280 -7.85 4.69 -4.87
N VAL A 281 -6.66 4.13 -4.74
CA VAL A 281 -6.19 3.01 -5.55
C VAL A 281 -5.33 2.08 -4.73
N ASP A 282 -5.59 0.77 -4.86
CA ASP A 282 -4.77 -0.31 -4.31
C ASP A 282 -3.92 -0.90 -5.45
N LEU A 283 -2.61 -0.90 -5.25
CA LEU A 283 -1.70 -1.26 -6.33
C LEU A 283 -0.36 -1.78 -5.84
N THR A 284 0.35 -2.44 -6.75
CA THR A 284 1.72 -2.88 -6.57
C THR A 284 2.53 -2.64 -7.84
N LEU A 285 3.78 -3.11 -7.84
CA LEU A 285 4.67 -3.07 -9.00
C LEU A 285 4.65 -4.38 -9.77
N TYR A 286 4.89 -4.31 -11.09
CA TYR A 286 5.34 -5.44 -11.88
C TYR A 286 6.64 -5.10 -12.60
N ASP A 287 7.47 -6.11 -12.85
CA ASP A 287 8.72 -5.96 -13.60
C ASP A 287 8.43 -5.89 -15.10
N LEU A 288 8.92 -4.84 -15.78
CA LEU A 288 8.65 -4.61 -17.20
C LEU A 288 9.24 -5.69 -18.11
N LYS A 289 10.38 -6.30 -17.72
CA LYS A 289 11.08 -7.32 -18.49
C LYS A 289 10.41 -8.68 -18.37
N THR A 290 10.11 -9.12 -17.16
CA THR A 290 9.53 -10.44 -16.87
C THR A 290 8.02 -10.45 -16.92
N ARG A 291 7.39 -9.28 -16.81
CA ARG A 291 5.93 -9.11 -16.71
C ARG A 291 5.32 -9.74 -15.46
N GLN A 292 6.13 -10.15 -14.49
CA GLN A 292 5.67 -10.72 -13.24
C GLN A 292 5.47 -9.65 -12.16
N PRO A 293 4.48 -9.83 -11.27
CA PRO A 293 4.33 -8.99 -10.08
C PRO A 293 5.61 -9.01 -9.23
N ILE A 294 5.93 -7.89 -8.61
CA ILE A 294 7.04 -7.79 -7.67
C ILE A 294 6.60 -8.32 -6.31
N GLU A 295 7.40 -9.23 -5.77
CA GLU A 295 7.22 -9.69 -4.40
C GLU A 295 7.50 -8.56 -3.40
N MET A 296 6.50 -8.19 -2.63
CA MET A 296 6.55 -7.19 -1.57
C MET A 296 6.73 -7.87 -0.20
N VAL A 297 6.81 -7.08 0.87
CA VAL A 297 6.99 -7.59 2.25
C VAL A 297 5.78 -8.37 2.78
N SER A 298 4.61 -8.12 2.22
CA SER A 298 3.36 -8.84 2.50
C SER A 298 2.49 -8.92 1.24
N THR A 299 1.46 -9.75 1.29
CA THR A 299 0.45 -9.82 0.22
C THR A 299 -0.53 -8.66 0.31
N TYR A 300 -1.24 -8.41 -0.79
CA TYR A 300 -2.37 -7.47 -0.83
C TYR A 300 -3.50 -7.96 0.10
N ASP A 301 -4.24 -7.04 0.73
CA ASP A 301 -5.32 -7.31 1.71
C ASP A 301 -4.86 -8.13 2.94
N GLU A 302 -3.58 -8.16 3.25
CA GLU A 302 -3.09 -8.82 4.46
C GLU A 302 -3.46 -8.01 5.70
N THR A 303 -4.16 -8.63 6.65
CA THR A 303 -4.66 -8.00 7.89
C THR A 303 -3.71 -8.23 9.07
N THR A 304 -2.40 -8.05 8.86
CA THR A 304 -1.34 -8.19 9.90
C THR A 304 -0.46 -6.95 9.94
N ALA A 305 0.45 -6.87 10.92
CA ALA A 305 1.42 -5.78 11.00
C ALA A 305 2.32 -5.65 9.76
N ARG A 306 2.44 -6.68 8.93
CA ARG A 306 3.22 -6.66 7.68
C ARG A 306 2.62 -5.75 6.61
N ALA A 307 1.32 -5.43 6.72
CA ALA A 307 0.62 -4.49 5.83
C ALA A 307 1.09 -3.04 6.02
N TYR A 308 1.61 -2.67 7.18
CA TYR A 308 2.00 -1.29 7.46
C TYR A 308 3.15 -0.82 6.54
N PRO A 309 3.09 0.42 6.01
CA PRO A 309 4.13 0.99 5.13
C PRO A 309 5.54 0.99 5.74
N ASP A 310 5.64 1.06 7.06
CA ASP A 310 6.93 1.13 7.78
C ASP A 310 7.33 -0.21 8.43
N TYR A 311 6.63 -1.30 8.13
CA TYR A 311 7.00 -2.62 8.64
C TYR A 311 8.46 -2.96 8.32
N PRO A 312 9.29 -3.33 9.32
CA PRO A 312 10.73 -3.49 9.17
C PRO A 312 11.18 -4.81 8.53
N GLY A 313 10.30 -5.81 8.47
CA GLY A 313 10.62 -7.17 8.00
C GLY A 313 10.91 -7.27 6.50
N GLY A 314 11.10 -8.49 6.03
CA GLY A 314 11.43 -8.81 4.65
C GLY A 314 12.89 -8.55 4.29
N THR A 315 13.17 -8.31 3.02
CA THR A 315 14.50 -7.98 2.49
C THR A 315 14.63 -6.48 2.21
N SER A 316 15.87 -5.96 2.15
CA SER A 316 16.17 -4.58 1.73
C SER A 316 15.57 -4.27 0.36
N ARG A 317 15.60 -5.26 -0.57
CA ARG A 317 15.02 -5.10 -1.91
C ARG A 317 13.49 -5.00 -1.87
N GLN A 318 12.79 -5.79 -1.07
CA GLN A 318 11.33 -5.69 -0.90
C GLN A 318 10.93 -4.34 -0.29
N ARG A 319 11.64 -3.90 0.76
CA ARG A 319 11.41 -2.57 1.37
C ARG A 319 11.75 -1.42 0.42
N TRP A 320 12.77 -1.58 -0.43
CA TRP A 320 13.11 -0.60 -1.46
C TRP A 320 12.02 -0.50 -2.52
N HIS A 321 11.45 -1.62 -2.99
CA HIS A 321 10.32 -1.61 -3.94
C HIS A 321 9.11 -0.89 -3.34
N ARG A 322 8.79 -1.14 -2.07
CA ARG A 322 7.71 -0.45 -1.36
C ARG A 322 7.96 1.06 -1.27
N ARG A 323 9.19 1.49 -0.96
CA ARG A 323 9.57 2.91 -0.95
C ARG A 323 9.53 3.54 -2.34
N LEU A 324 9.94 2.81 -3.37
CA LEU A 324 9.88 3.28 -4.76
C LEU A 324 8.44 3.53 -5.20
N LEU A 325 7.55 2.58 -4.92
CA LEU A 325 6.12 2.73 -5.18
C LEU A 325 5.55 3.95 -4.46
N ARG A 326 5.80 4.06 -3.15
CA ARG A 326 5.35 5.18 -2.33
C ARG A 326 5.87 6.52 -2.86
N ALA A 327 7.15 6.64 -3.16
CA ALA A 327 7.74 7.88 -3.68
C ALA A 327 7.14 8.29 -5.03
N ALA A 328 6.87 7.33 -5.92
CA ALA A 328 6.23 7.61 -7.21
C ALA A 328 4.81 8.15 -7.02
N MET A 329 4.01 7.51 -6.17
CA MET A 329 2.64 7.92 -5.91
C MET A 329 2.56 9.26 -5.17
N GLU A 330 3.36 9.44 -4.10
CA GLU A 330 3.38 10.68 -3.32
C GLU A 330 3.85 11.87 -4.16
N SER A 331 4.76 11.68 -5.11
CA SER A 331 5.19 12.74 -6.03
C SER A 331 4.10 13.23 -6.99
N GLU A 332 2.98 12.51 -7.07
CA GLU A 332 1.81 12.84 -7.91
C GLU A 332 0.56 13.19 -7.09
N GLY A 333 0.74 13.54 -5.82
CA GLY A 333 -0.34 14.06 -4.95
C GLY A 333 -1.16 12.96 -4.27
N PHE A 334 -0.65 11.75 -4.20
CA PHE A 334 -1.22 10.70 -3.36
C PHE A 334 -0.59 10.70 -1.97
N THR A 335 -1.27 10.06 -1.02
CA THR A 335 -0.77 9.78 0.32
C THR A 335 -1.02 8.31 0.61
N VAL A 336 0.02 7.59 1.07
CA VAL A 336 -0.13 6.20 1.49
C VAL A 336 -0.99 6.12 2.74
N TYR A 337 -1.89 5.14 2.83
CA TYR A 337 -2.65 4.87 4.05
C TYR A 337 -1.74 4.27 5.12
N GLU A 338 -1.88 4.73 6.36
CA GLU A 338 -0.95 4.38 7.45
C GLU A 338 -0.96 2.89 7.84
N ALA A 339 -2.00 2.13 7.51
CA ALA A 339 -2.15 0.72 7.82
C ALA A 339 -1.91 -0.21 6.62
N GLU A 340 -1.77 0.32 5.38
CA GLU A 340 -1.71 -0.48 4.14
C GLU A 340 -0.71 0.10 3.15
N TRP A 341 0.40 -0.60 2.88
CA TRP A 341 1.46 -0.13 1.98
C TRP A 341 1.01 -0.04 0.51
N TRP A 342 -0.06 -0.70 0.12
CA TRP A 342 -0.62 -0.74 -1.25
C TRP A 342 -1.67 0.33 -1.52
N HIS A 343 -2.28 0.93 -0.47
CA HIS A 343 -3.40 1.85 -0.56
C HIS A 343 -2.94 3.30 -0.59
N PHE A 344 -3.40 4.04 -1.61
CA PHE A 344 -3.04 5.43 -1.84
C PHE A 344 -4.27 6.30 -2.05
N ASP A 345 -4.44 7.33 -1.22
CA ASP A 345 -5.49 8.35 -1.30
C ASP A 345 -5.03 9.55 -2.12
N TYR A 346 -5.79 9.94 -3.14
CA TYR A 346 -5.53 11.17 -3.90
C TYR A 346 -6.00 12.40 -3.11
N GLN A 347 -5.21 13.47 -3.13
CA GLN A 347 -5.40 14.69 -2.33
C GLN A 347 -6.79 15.32 -2.45
N ASP A 348 -7.45 15.26 -3.62
CA ASP A 348 -8.73 15.89 -3.92
C ASP A 348 -9.96 15.05 -3.53
N TRP A 349 -9.80 13.92 -2.82
CA TRP A 349 -10.89 12.98 -2.55
C TRP A 349 -12.12 13.61 -1.86
N LYS A 350 -11.94 14.65 -1.04
CA LYS A 350 -13.02 15.38 -0.36
C LYS A 350 -13.93 16.14 -1.32
N LEU A 351 -13.49 16.39 -2.54
CA LEU A 351 -14.23 17.13 -3.55
C LEU A 351 -15.21 16.26 -4.32
N TYR A 352 -15.30 14.97 -4.05
CA TYR A 352 -16.18 14.04 -4.73
C TYR A 352 -17.10 13.32 -3.76
N ARG A 353 -18.35 13.09 -4.18
CA ARG A 353 -19.34 12.33 -3.40
C ARG A 353 -19.01 10.85 -3.33
N ILE A 354 -19.55 10.19 -2.32
CA ILE A 354 -19.61 8.74 -2.22
C ILE A 354 -20.43 8.19 -3.40
N GLY A 355 -19.78 7.44 -4.28
CA GLY A 355 -20.41 6.80 -5.43
C GLY A 355 -20.91 5.39 -5.10
N ASN A 356 -22.04 5.02 -5.72
CA ASN A 356 -22.62 3.68 -5.60
C ASN A 356 -23.07 3.12 -6.97
N VAL A 357 -22.38 3.53 -8.04
CA VAL A 357 -22.66 3.09 -9.41
C VAL A 357 -21.94 1.76 -9.64
N ALA A 358 -22.67 0.72 -10.04
CA ALA A 358 -22.09 -0.56 -10.42
C ALA A 358 -21.29 -0.44 -11.74
N PHE A 359 -20.31 -1.30 -11.95
CA PHE A 359 -19.34 -1.20 -13.06
C PHE A 359 -20.01 -1.27 -14.45
N ASP A 360 -21.00 -2.12 -14.60
CA ASP A 360 -21.82 -2.27 -15.83
C ASP A 360 -22.61 -1.00 -16.21
N ARG A 361 -22.76 -0.06 -15.26
CA ARG A 361 -23.47 1.22 -15.45
C ARG A 361 -22.53 2.42 -15.59
N ILE A 362 -21.21 2.22 -15.48
CA ILE A 362 -20.24 3.29 -15.73
C ILE A 362 -20.08 3.42 -17.26
N PRO A 363 -20.39 4.59 -17.85
CA PRO A 363 -20.28 4.78 -19.29
C PRO A 363 -18.86 4.48 -19.79
N THR A 364 -18.74 3.66 -20.82
CA THR A 364 -17.49 3.52 -21.58
C THR A 364 -17.35 4.75 -22.46
N THR A 365 -16.77 5.82 -21.94
CA THR A 365 -16.45 6.98 -22.77
C THR A 365 -15.33 6.61 -23.74
N ASN A 366 -15.70 6.31 -24.98
CA ASN A 366 -14.81 6.39 -26.12
C ASN A 366 -14.55 7.89 -26.39
N ARG A 367 -13.54 8.49 -25.77
CA ARG A 367 -12.98 9.78 -26.18
C ARG A 367 -11.46 9.72 -26.13
#